data_b99353332543cebb10ab312475406fea
#
_entry.id   b99353332543cebb10ab312475406fea
#
_cell.length_a   1.000
_cell.length_b   1.000
_cell.length_c   1.000
_cell.angle_alpha   90.00
_cell.angle_beta   90.00
_cell.angle_gamma   90.00
#
_symmetry.space_group_name_H-M   'P 1'
#
loop_
_entity.id
_entity.type
_entity.pdbx_description
1 polymer ?
#
loop_
_entity_poly.entity_id
_entity_poly.type
_entity_poly.pdbx_seq_one_letter_code
_entity_poly.pdbx_strand_id
1 'polypeptide(L)'
;MQKVDQRTRQILLKLIEKPIISSKNLSTHLKLTKVQIDYVITKVNELLAEETLPPVWFDGNYFHLSDDSRLFLVEFFSNDQIYRQYEMDIDERKKYIYLMLFYHTDEYLSVNHFLEVLDIGKTTFINDLKKVEKELESISIQINYDRKNGYLSLIHI
;
A
#
# COMPACT_ATOMS: atom_id res chain seq x y z
N MET A 1 13.57 2.83 -9.85
CA MET A 1 13.27 2.91 -8.42
C MET A 1 11.94 2.22 -8.15
N GLN A 2 11.88 1.22 -7.26
CA GLN A 2 10.67 0.41 -7.04
C GLN A 2 9.65 1.16 -6.16
N LYS A 3 8.36 1.02 -6.49
CA LYS A 3 7.26 1.56 -5.65
C LYS A 3 7.25 0.88 -4.29
N VAL A 4 7.09 1.65 -3.23
CA VAL A 4 7.04 1.17 -1.83
C VAL A 4 5.58 0.95 -1.44
N ASP A 5 5.19 -0.31 -1.23
CA ASP A 5 3.85 -0.67 -0.75
C ASP A 5 3.74 -0.55 0.79
N GLN A 6 2.53 -0.65 1.32
CA GLN A 6 2.26 -0.54 2.76
C GLN A 6 3.05 -1.57 3.59
N ARG A 7 3.19 -2.80 3.11
CA ARG A 7 3.92 -3.86 3.83
C ARG A 7 5.40 -3.54 3.93
N THR A 8 5.99 -3.10 2.81
CA THR A 8 7.39 -2.65 2.76
C THR A 8 7.61 -1.50 3.72
N ARG A 9 6.71 -0.50 3.70
CA ARG A 9 6.77 0.62 4.63
C ARG A 9 6.71 0.18 6.09
N GLN A 10 5.78 -0.69 6.46
CA GLN A 10 5.64 -1.17 7.84
C GLN A 10 6.88 -1.93 8.33
N ILE A 11 7.45 -2.81 7.50
CA ILE A 11 8.67 -3.55 7.85
C ILE A 11 9.85 -2.61 7.99
N LEU A 12 10.01 -1.66 7.05
CA LEU A 12 11.08 -0.66 7.10
C LEU A 12 11.01 0.19 8.36
N LEU A 13 9.83 0.71 8.71
CA LEU A 13 9.66 1.48 9.96
C LEU A 13 10.05 0.66 11.19
N LYS A 14 9.73 -0.64 11.22
CA LYS A 14 10.13 -1.51 12.33
C LYS A 14 11.64 -1.77 12.36
N LEU A 15 12.29 -1.93 11.22
CA LEU A 15 13.75 -2.06 11.14
C LEU A 15 14.47 -0.76 11.52
N ILE A 16 13.94 0.40 11.14
CA ILE A 16 14.47 1.70 11.55
C ILE A 16 14.33 1.90 13.06
N GLU A 17 13.17 1.55 13.63
CA GLU A 17 12.91 1.63 15.07
C GLU A 17 13.81 0.68 15.86
N LYS A 18 13.95 -0.55 15.38
CA LYS A 18 14.74 -1.63 16.00
C LYS A 18 15.65 -2.28 14.97
N PRO A 19 16.90 -1.83 14.84
CA PRO A 19 17.86 -2.35 13.84
C PRO A 19 18.16 -3.84 13.97
N ILE A 20 17.90 -4.42 15.15
CA ILE A 20 17.96 -5.86 15.40
C ILE A 20 16.56 -6.30 15.85
N ILE A 21 15.86 -7.05 15.00
CA ILE A 21 14.48 -7.47 15.25
C ILE A 21 14.27 -8.95 14.89
N SER A 22 13.60 -9.70 15.77
CA SER A 22 13.33 -11.10 15.49
C SER A 22 12.28 -11.28 14.39
N SER A 23 12.49 -12.29 13.54
CA SER A 23 11.51 -12.68 12.51
C SER A 23 10.12 -12.95 13.09
N LYS A 24 10.07 -13.56 14.30
CA LYS A 24 8.82 -13.80 15.03
C LYS A 24 8.12 -12.50 15.41
N ASN A 25 8.85 -11.48 15.87
CA ASN A 25 8.27 -10.19 16.21
C ASN A 25 7.69 -9.49 14.98
N LEU A 26 8.40 -9.48 13.85
CA LEU A 26 7.87 -8.92 12.60
C LEU A 26 6.59 -9.65 12.17
N SER A 27 6.62 -10.99 12.15
CA SER A 27 5.46 -11.80 11.77
C SER A 27 4.24 -11.55 12.68
N THR A 28 4.44 -11.52 13.98
CA THR A 28 3.35 -11.38 14.96
C THR A 28 2.75 -9.96 14.94
N HIS A 29 3.59 -8.91 14.96
CA HIS A 29 3.11 -7.53 15.02
C HIS A 29 2.47 -7.06 13.71
N LEU A 30 3.02 -7.48 12.57
CA LEU A 30 2.54 -7.06 11.27
C LEU A 30 1.54 -8.04 10.65
N LYS A 31 1.30 -9.19 11.29
CA LYS A 31 0.45 -10.28 10.78
C LYS A 31 0.89 -10.76 9.39
N LEU A 32 2.21 -10.83 9.17
CA LEU A 32 2.80 -11.23 7.90
C LEU A 32 3.38 -12.64 7.99
N THR A 33 3.29 -13.38 6.88
CA THR A 33 3.97 -14.68 6.75
C THR A 33 5.47 -14.48 6.52
N LYS A 34 6.25 -15.53 6.79
CA LYS A 34 7.69 -15.52 6.52
C LYS A 34 7.99 -15.17 5.06
N VAL A 35 7.27 -15.76 4.11
CA VAL A 35 7.44 -15.50 2.67
C VAL A 35 7.22 -14.02 2.33
N GLN A 36 6.23 -13.38 2.95
CA GLN A 36 5.95 -11.96 2.75
C GLN A 36 7.06 -11.08 3.32
N ILE A 37 7.60 -11.44 4.49
CA ILE A 37 8.73 -10.74 5.10
C ILE A 37 9.99 -10.90 4.22
N ASP A 38 10.33 -12.11 3.81
CA ASP A 38 11.49 -12.39 2.96
C ASP A 38 11.41 -11.63 1.62
N TYR A 39 10.23 -11.57 1.01
CA TYR A 39 10.00 -10.77 -0.20
C TYR A 39 10.28 -9.28 0.00
N VAL A 40 9.80 -8.71 1.12
CA VAL A 40 10.05 -7.30 1.43
C VAL A 40 11.52 -7.05 1.72
N ILE A 41 12.18 -7.93 2.50
CA ILE A 41 13.61 -7.80 2.79
C ILE A 41 14.43 -7.85 1.49
N THR A 42 14.05 -8.69 0.53
CA THR A 42 14.71 -8.73 -0.79
C THR A 42 14.58 -7.38 -1.50
N LYS A 43 13.39 -6.78 -1.55
CA LYS A 43 13.18 -5.43 -2.14
C LYS A 43 13.99 -4.34 -1.44
N VAL A 44 14.05 -4.40 -0.11
CA VAL A 44 14.86 -3.45 0.68
C VAL A 44 16.34 -3.60 0.34
N ASN A 45 16.82 -4.83 0.21
CA ASN A 45 18.21 -5.10 -0.13
C ASN A 45 18.55 -4.67 -1.57
N GLU A 46 17.62 -4.78 -2.51
CA GLU A 46 17.78 -4.21 -3.85
C GLU A 46 17.95 -2.70 -3.80
N LEU A 47 17.13 -1.99 -3.00
CA LEU A 47 17.24 -0.55 -2.80
C LEU A 47 18.57 -0.16 -2.15
N LEU A 48 19.01 -0.88 -1.11
CA LEU A 48 20.30 -0.64 -0.45
C LEU A 48 21.48 -0.91 -1.38
N ALA A 49 21.38 -1.92 -2.25
CA ALA A 49 22.41 -2.25 -3.24
C ALA A 49 22.58 -1.16 -4.31
N GLU A 50 21.49 -0.51 -4.75
CA GLU A 50 21.56 0.64 -5.65
C GLU A 50 22.43 1.78 -5.08
N GLU A 51 22.41 1.94 -3.76
CA GLU A 51 23.19 2.95 -3.02
C GLU A 51 24.53 2.41 -2.47
N THR A 52 24.92 1.20 -2.87
CA THR A 52 26.15 0.53 -2.38
C THR A 52 26.23 0.38 -0.86
N LEU A 53 25.07 0.26 -0.19
CA LEU A 53 24.96 0.10 1.26
C LEU A 53 24.85 -1.37 1.69
N PRO A 54 25.26 -1.69 2.94
CA PRO A 54 25.14 -3.04 3.48
C PRO A 54 23.68 -3.52 3.49
N PRO A 55 23.43 -4.78 3.06
CA PRO A 55 22.07 -5.32 3.07
C PRO A 55 21.57 -5.60 4.50
N VAL A 56 20.26 -5.68 4.65
CA VAL A 56 19.64 -6.34 5.82
C VAL A 56 19.99 -7.82 5.75
N TRP A 57 20.61 -8.36 6.79
CA TRP A 57 20.98 -9.76 6.84
C TRP A 57 20.26 -10.49 7.97
N PHE A 58 20.11 -11.80 7.83
CA PHE A 58 19.39 -12.67 8.75
C PHE A 58 20.31 -13.75 9.34
N ASP A 59 20.38 -13.82 10.67
CA ASP A 59 21.25 -14.76 11.37
C ASP A 59 20.59 -16.12 11.68
N GLY A 60 19.35 -16.31 11.23
CA GLY A 60 18.51 -17.47 11.53
C GLY A 60 17.37 -17.16 12.51
N ASN A 61 17.50 -16.11 13.33
CA ASN A 61 16.48 -15.66 14.29
C ASN A 61 16.15 -14.18 14.16
N TYR A 62 17.15 -13.34 13.87
CA TYR A 62 17.04 -11.89 13.83
C TYR A 62 17.45 -11.33 12.48
N PHE A 63 16.73 -10.29 12.05
CA PHE A 63 17.16 -9.39 10.99
C PHE A 63 18.01 -8.28 11.59
N HIS A 64 19.10 -7.93 10.90
CA HIS A 64 20.06 -6.91 11.31
C HIS A 64 20.17 -5.86 10.22
N LEU A 65 20.06 -4.61 10.61
CA LEU A 65 20.24 -3.43 9.77
C LEU A 65 21.47 -2.64 10.27
N SER A 66 22.42 -2.35 9.37
CA SER A 66 23.59 -1.52 9.73
C SER A 66 23.21 -0.07 9.99
N ASP A 67 24.05 0.66 10.72
CA ASP A 67 23.80 2.08 11.01
C ASP A 67 23.79 2.93 9.74
N ASP A 68 24.68 2.67 8.78
CA ASP A 68 24.75 3.39 7.51
C ASP A 68 23.46 3.20 6.69
N SER A 69 23.01 1.94 6.56
CA SER A 69 21.76 1.61 5.87
C SER A 69 20.55 2.18 6.60
N ARG A 70 20.59 2.22 7.93
CA ARG A 70 19.53 2.82 8.75
C ARG A 70 19.42 4.32 8.51
N LEU A 71 20.53 5.06 8.51
CA LEU A 71 20.55 6.48 8.23
C LEU A 71 19.98 6.78 6.85
N PHE A 72 20.43 6.07 5.83
CA PHE A 72 19.88 6.20 4.49
C PHE A 72 18.36 5.98 4.45
N LEU A 73 17.86 4.92 5.10
CA LEU A 73 16.43 4.64 5.13
C LEU A 73 15.63 5.72 5.87
N VAL A 74 16.18 6.31 6.95
CA VAL A 74 15.56 7.45 7.65
C VAL A 74 15.45 8.66 6.72
N GLU A 75 16.52 9.01 6.01
CA GLU A 75 16.51 10.11 5.04
C GLU A 75 15.56 9.83 3.87
N PHE A 76 15.59 8.60 3.35
CA PHE A 76 14.69 8.15 2.30
C PHE A 76 13.23 8.30 2.69
N PHE A 77 12.86 7.97 3.95
CA PHE A 77 11.50 8.15 4.46
C PHE A 77 11.14 9.59 4.78
N SER A 78 12.12 10.44 5.07
CA SER A 78 11.89 11.86 5.37
C SER A 78 11.72 12.72 4.13
N ASN A 79 12.11 12.22 2.97
CA ASN A 79 11.98 12.93 1.70
C ASN A 79 10.60 12.72 1.07
N ASP A 80 9.97 13.80 0.56
CA ASP A 80 8.68 13.79 -0.16
C ASP A 80 8.62 12.83 -1.36
N GLN A 81 9.76 12.32 -1.80
CA GLN A 81 9.85 11.37 -2.91
C GLN A 81 9.14 10.04 -2.61
N ILE A 82 9.01 9.64 -1.34
CA ILE A 82 8.29 8.40 -0.96
C ILE A 82 6.81 8.51 -1.25
N TYR A 83 6.20 9.67 -1.02
CA TYR A 83 4.78 9.87 -1.33
C TYR A 83 4.47 9.73 -2.82
N ARG A 84 5.45 10.02 -3.69
CA ARG A 84 5.32 9.83 -5.14
C ARG A 84 5.51 8.38 -5.60
N GLN A 85 6.04 7.52 -4.73
CA GLN A 85 6.36 6.11 -5.05
C GLN A 85 5.56 5.13 -4.22
N TYR A 86 4.67 5.65 -3.37
CA TYR A 86 3.80 4.82 -2.56
C TYR A 86 2.74 4.14 -3.44
N GLU A 87 2.69 2.82 -3.38
CA GLU A 87 1.66 2.02 -4.02
C GLU A 87 0.65 1.57 -2.98
N MET A 88 -0.59 2.07 -3.09
CA MET A 88 -1.67 1.67 -2.20
C MET A 88 -1.98 0.18 -2.34
N ASP A 89 -2.14 -0.51 -1.22
CA ASP A 89 -2.67 -1.87 -1.25
C ASP A 89 -4.18 -1.87 -1.54
N ILE A 90 -4.76 -3.07 -1.73
CA ILE A 90 -6.17 -3.20 -2.10
C ILE A 90 -7.11 -2.63 -1.02
N ASP A 91 -6.79 -2.74 0.26
CA ASP A 91 -7.64 -2.26 1.35
C ASP A 91 -7.58 -0.74 1.45
N GLU A 92 -6.43 -0.14 1.18
CA GLU A 92 -6.29 1.31 1.07
C GLU A 92 -7.04 1.85 -0.14
N ARG A 93 -6.88 1.23 -1.32
CA ARG A 93 -7.61 1.64 -2.53
C ARG A 93 -9.13 1.54 -2.34
N LYS A 94 -9.64 0.47 -1.71
CA LYS A 94 -11.06 0.36 -1.38
C LYS A 94 -11.54 1.50 -0.50
N LYS A 95 -10.79 1.86 0.55
CA LYS A 95 -11.13 3.01 1.42
C LYS A 95 -11.21 4.31 0.63
N TYR A 96 -10.27 4.54 -0.29
CA TYR A 96 -10.33 5.72 -1.16
C TYR A 96 -11.52 5.69 -2.11
N ILE A 97 -11.86 4.55 -2.71
CA ILE A 97 -13.06 4.40 -3.54
C ILE A 97 -14.31 4.72 -2.72
N TYR A 98 -14.44 4.21 -1.48
CA TYR A 98 -15.54 4.57 -0.59
C TYR A 98 -15.58 6.07 -0.34
N LEU A 99 -14.47 6.68 0.06
CA LEU A 99 -14.41 8.11 0.35
C LEU A 99 -14.83 8.96 -0.86
N MET A 100 -14.34 8.62 -2.05
CA MET A 100 -14.69 9.32 -3.29
C MET A 100 -16.18 9.21 -3.59
N LEU A 101 -16.75 8.00 -3.51
CA LEU A 101 -18.18 7.77 -3.76
C LEU A 101 -19.08 8.45 -2.72
N PHE A 102 -18.72 8.45 -1.44
CA PHE A 102 -19.52 9.04 -0.37
C PHE A 102 -19.35 10.56 -0.30
N TYR A 103 -18.22 11.10 -0.67
CA TYR A 103 -18.01 12.55 -0.69
C TYR A 103 -18.72 13.23 -1.87
N HIS A 104 -18.85 12.51 -2.99
CA HIS A 104 -19.50 13.01 -4.22
C HIS A 104 -20.83 12.30 -4.49
N THR A 105 -21.73 12.28 -3.49
CA THR A 105 -23.02 11.58 -3.59
C THR A 105 -23.95 12.11 -4.68
N ASP A 106 -23.80 13.39 -5.05
CA ASP A 106 -24.64 14.06 -6.04
C ASP A 106 -23.96 14.25 -7.40
N GLU A 107 -22.73 13.73 -7.55
CA GLU A 107 -21.93 13.89 -8.74
C GLU A 107 -21.45 12.55 -9.31
N TYR A 108 -21.44 12.45 -10.63
CA TYR A 108 -20.85 11.31 -11.30
C TYR A 108 -19.32 11.42 -11.35
N LEU A 109 -18.63 10.39 -10.91
CA LEU A 109 -17.19 10.29 -10.99
C LEU A 109 -16.75 9.45 -12.19
N SER A 110 -15.97 10.01 -13.09
CA SER A 110 -15.46 9.29 -14.26
C SER A 110 -14.46 8.20 -13.85
N VAL A 111 -14.38 7.14 -14.64
CA VAL A 111 -13.35 6.09 -14.45
C VAL A 111 -11.95 6.70 -14.41
N ASN A 112 -11.65 7.62 -15.32
CA ASN A 112 -10.34 8.26 -15.40
C ASN A 112 -9.97 8.99 -14.10
N HIS A 113 -10.93 9.64 -13.45
CA HIS A 113 -10.69 10.29 -12.17
C HIS A 113 -10.21 9.29 -11.09
N PHE A 114 -10.83 8.11 -11.01
CA PHE A 114 -10.37 7.06 -10.11
C PHE A 114 -8.98 6.53 -10.47
N LEU A 115 -8.69 6.34 -11.75
CA LEU A 115 -7.39 5.85 -12.20
C LEU A 115 -6.26 6.82 -11.87
N GLU A 116 -6.48 8.12 -12.05
CA GLU A 116 -5.50 9.17 -11.74
C GLU A 116 -5.25 9.28 -10.23
N VAL A 117 -6.30 9.34 -9.41
CA VAL A 117 -6.18 9.48 -7.95
C VAL A 117 -5.53 8.25 -7.31
N LEU A 118 -5.88 7.05 -7.79
CA LEU A 118 -5.38 5.80 -7.22
C LEU A 118 -4.05 5.34 -7.85
N ASP A 119 -3.60 5.98 -8.92
CA ASP A 119 -2.42 5.59 -9.72
C ASP A 119 -2.42 4.10 -10.10
N ILE A 120 -3.55 3.63 -10.66
CA ILE A 120 -3.74 2.23 -11.05
C ILE A 120 -4.29 2.09 -12.45
N GLY A 121 -4.11 0.89 -13.02
CA GLY A 121 -4.71 0.54 -14.31
C GLY A 121 -6.20 0.21 -14.21
N LYS A 122 -6.92 0.35 -15.33
CA LYS A 122 -8.38 0.11 -15.44
C LYS A 122 -8.79 -1.28 -14.95
N THR A 123 -8.02 -2.31 -15.26
CA THR A 123 -8.33 -3.70 -14.83
C THR A 123 -8.29 -3.83 -13.32
N THR A 124 -7.28 -3.25 -12.66
CA THR A 124 -7.15 -3.24 -11.20
C THR A 124 -8.32 -2.51 -10.57
N PHE A 125 -8.66 -1.31 -11.08
CA PHE A 125 -9.80 -0.53 -10.60
C PHE A 125 -11.11 -1.32 -10.68
N ILE A 126 -11.42 -1.95 -11.83
CA ILE A 126 -12.66 -2.72 -12.00
C ILE A 126 -12.74 -3.91 -11.03
N ASN A 127 -11.61 -4.57 -10.75
CA ASN A 127 -11.57 -5.66 -9.80
C ASN A 127 -11.78 -5.18 -8.35
N ASP A 128 -11.19 -4.05 -7.98
CA ASP A 128 -11.37 -3.43 -6.66
C ASP A 128 -12.81 -2.93 -6.49
N LEU A 129 -13.37 -2.28 -7.52
CA LEU A 129 -14.73 -1.78 -7.51
C LEU A 129 -15.76 -2.90 -7.32
N LYS A 130 -15.62 -4.05 -7.98
CA LYS A 130 -16.50 -5.21 -7.77
C LYS A 130 -16.54 -5.70 -6.32
N LYS A 131 -15.40 -5.59 -5.60
CA LYS A 131 -15.36 -5.93 -4.19
C LYS A 131 -16.08 -4.89 -3.34
N VAL A 132 -15.88 -3.60 -3.66
CA VAL A 132 -16.60 -2.48 -3.03
C VAL A 132 -18.10 -2.59 -3.27
N GLU A 133 -18.55 -2.86 -4.50
CA GLU A 133 -19.96 -3.07 -4.83
C GLU A 133 -20.59 -4.17 -3.98
N LYS A 134 -19.94 -5.32 -3.89
CA LYS A 134 -20.42 -6.45 -3.07
C LYS A 134 -20.52 -6.11 -1.60
N GLU A 135 -19.56 -5.36 -1.06
CA GLU A 135 -19.57 -4.91 0.35
C GLU A 135 -20.70 -3.91 0.57
N LEU A 136 -20.93 -2.96 -0.34
CA LEU A 136 -22.01 -1.97 -0.27
C LEU A 136 -23.40 -2.57 -0.42
N GLU A 137 -23.58 -3.55 -1.30
CA GLU A 137 -24.85 -4.29 -1.44
C GLU A 137 -25.27 -4.94 -0.13
N SER A 138 -24.31 -5.43 0.69
CA SER A 138 -24.60 -6.03 1.99
C SER A 138 -25.23 -5.06 3.01
N ILE A 139 -25.09 -3.75 2.78
CA ILE A 139 -25.66 -2.67 3.61
C ILE A 139 -26.70 -1.83 2.83
N SER A 140 -27.27 -2.41 1.77
CA SER A 140 -28.32 -1.79 0.96
C SER A 140 -27.92 -0.50 0.23
N ILE A 141 -26.64 -0.33 -0.09
CA ILE A 141 -26.11 0.75 -0.90
C ILE A 141 -25.81 0.22 -2.29
N GLN A 142 -26.22 0.93 -3.34
CA GLN A 142 -25.95 0.58 -4.73
C GLN A 142 -25.07 1.63 -5.40
N ILE A 143 -24.18 1.17 -6.27
CA ILE A 143 -23.40 2.04 -7.15
C ILE A 143 -24.03 1.97 -8.55
N ASN A 144 -24.43 3.12 -9.07
CA ASN A 144 -24.92 3.23 -10.43
C ASN A 144 -23.77 3.63 -11.37
N TYR A 145 -23.76 2.99 -12.52
CA TYR A 145 -22.84 3.32 -13.60
C TYR A 145 -23.59 3.84 -14.81
N ASP A 146 -23.23 5.04 -15.23
CA ASP A 146 -23.65 5.61 -16.50
C ASP A 146 -22.48 5.67 -17.48
N ARG A 147 -22.70 5.22 -18.71
CA ARG A 147 -21.65 5.12 -19.74
C ARG A 147 -21.00 6.47 -20.07
N LYS A 148 -21.77 7.54 -19.98
CA LYS A 148 -21.36 8.89 -20.35
C LYS A 148 -20.76 9.65 -19.16
N ASN A 149 -21.35 9.44 -17.99
CA ASN A 149 -21.09 10.28 -16.81
C ASN A 149 -20.18 9.59 -15.78
N GLY A 150 -20.20 8.25 -15.67
CA GLY A 150 -19.35 7.49 -14.72
C GLY A 150 -20.15 6.85 -13.60
N TYR A 151 -19.57 6.82 -12.39
CA TYR A 151 -20.11 6.16 -11.21
C TYR A 151 -20.76 7.17 -10.24
N LEU A 152 -21.90 6.77 -9.69
CA LEU A 152 -22.64 7.49 -8.65
C LEU A 152 -23.04 6.50 -7.57
N SER A 153 -22.81 6.81 -6.30
CA SER A 153 -23.34 6.03 -5.20
C SER A 153 -24.75 6.49 -4.82
N LEU A 154 -25.68 5.55 -4.69
CA LEU A 154 -27.02 5.78 -4.18
C LEU A 154 -27.16 5.18 -2.79
N ILE A 155 -27.52 5.99 -1.82
CA ILE A 155 -27.91 5.53 -0.49
C ILE A 155 -29.40 5.31 -0.53
N HIS A 156 -29.86 4.06 -0.42
CA HIS A 156 -31.25 3.75 -0.14
C HIS A 156 -31.48 3.91 1.37
N ILE A 157 -32.29 4.91 1.74
CA ILE A 157 -32.81 5.10 3.09
C ILE A 157 -34.06 4.23 3.23
#